data_c8a39db2f3e462d078c996257aeb1274
#
_entry.id   c8a39db2f3e462d078c996257aeb1274
#
_cell.length_a   1.000
_cell.length_b   1.000
_cell.length_c   1.000
_cell.angle_alpha   90.00
_cell.angle_beta   90.00
_cell.angle_gamma   90.00
#
_symmetry.space_group_name_H-M   'P 1'
#
loop_
_entity.id
_entity.type
_entity.pdbx_description
1 polymer ?
#
loop_
_entity_poly.entity_id
_entity_poly.type
_entity_poly.pdbx_seq_one_letter_code
_entity_poly.pdbx_strand_id
1 'polypeptide(L)'
;MRLYSAMLAVLGLATAASAAPITYNVDPDHTHPSFEVDHFGGLSVWRGIFKKTTGKVTVDAAAKTGTVDVTIDAASIDLAHDKLNEHVSGPEILDVAKYPTATYKGTLGGFGNGGPTTVTGSLTLHGVTKPVALKIDSFKCIQHPMLKKEVCGADATGTFSRADFGVNFGQQFGFKQDVVLHIQVEGIKAD
;
A
#
# COMPACT_ATOMS: atom_id res chain seq x y z
N MET A 1 -23.89 69.14 -24.51
CA MET A 1 -23.90 68.18 -23.35
C MET A 1 -23.67 66.78 -23.90
N ARG A 2 -22.48 66.21 -23.71
CA ARG A 2 -22.13 64.82 -24.15
C ARG A 2 -22.17 63.94 -22.91
N LEU A 3 -23.10 62.97 -22.86
CA LEU A 3 -23.16 61.93 -21.82
C LEU A 3 -22.17 60.86 -22.18
N TYR A 4 -21.20 60.61 -21.32
CA TYR A 4 -20.32 59.47 -21.37
C TYR A 4 -20.96 58.33 -20.51
N SER A 5 -21.45 57.28 -21.19
CA SER A 5 -21.86 56.02 -20.48
C SER A 5 -20.62 55.22 -20.15
N ALA A 6 -20.34 55.11 -18.87
CA ALA A 6 -19.30 54.20 -18.37
C ALA A 6 -19.86 52.75 -18.29
N MET A 7 -19.32 51.89 -19.09
CA MET A 7 -19.65 50.45 -19.10
C MET A 7 -18.78 49.74 -18.06
N LEU A 8 -19.35 49.35 -16.91
CA LEU A 8 -18.68 48.52 -15.91
C LEU A 8 -18.58 47.09 -16.46
N ALA A 9 -17.37 46.63 -16.75
CA ALA A 9 -17.08 45.22 -17.03
C ALA A 9 -16.97 44.47 -15.71
N VAL A 10 -17.93 43.60 -15.41
CA VAL A 10 -17.87 42.65 -14.28
C VAL A 10 -17.01 41.47 -14.72
N LEU A 11 -15.77 41.43 -14.26
CA LEU A 11 -14.94 40.22 -14.37
C LEU A 11 -15.48 39.16 -13.40
N GLY A 12 -16.19 38.17 -13.93
CA GLY A 12 -16.58 36.97 -13.17
C GLY A 12 -15.33 36.12 -12.89
N LEU A 13 -14.92 35.99 -11.63
CA LEU A 13 -13.95 34.96 -11.23
C LEU A 13 -14.64 33.61 -11.35
N ALA A 14 -14.26 32.82 -12.35
CA ALA A 14 -14.60 31.40 -12.40
C ALA A 14 -13.77 30.68 -11.35
N THR A 15 -14.38 30.26 -10.24
CA THR A 15 -13.78 29.35 -9.31
C THR A 15 -13.70 27.97 -9.98
N ALA A 16 -12.48 27.52 -10.28
CA ALA A 16 -12.25 26.16 -10.74
C ALA A 16 -12.69 25.21 -9.60
N ALA A 17 -13.76 24.45 -9.81
CA ALA A 17 -14.14 23.37 -8.90
C ALA A 17 -13.04 22.32 -8.95
N SER A 18 -12.28 22.18 -7.86
CA SER A 18 -11.35 21.06 -7.69
C SER A 18 -12.17 19.77 -7.59
N ALA A 19 -11.79 18.74 -8.36
CA ALA A 19 -12.41 17.44 -8.22
C ALA A 19 -12.15 16.91 -6.78
N ALA A 20 -13.18 16.36 -6.14
CA ALA A 20 -13.04 15.82 -4.79
C ALA A 20 -12.14 14.57 -4.81
N PRO A 21 -11.43 14.29 -3.69
CA PRO A 21 -10.68 13.05 -3.54
C PRO A 21 -11.56 11.81 -3.76
N ILE A 22 -11.01 10.80 -4.42
CA ILE A 22 -11.70 9.54 -4.69
C ILE A 22 -11.16 8.49 -3.75
N THR A 23 -12.06 7.77 -3.08
CA THR A 23 -11.71 6.64 -2.21
C THR A 23 -11.95 5.32 -2.93
N TYR A 24 -10.99 4.41 -2.82
CA TYR A 24 -11.04 3.04 -3.31
C TYR A 24 -10.96 2.09 -2.13
N ASN A 25 -11.91 1.15 -2.04
CA ASN A 25 -11.82 0.04 -1.11
C ASN A 25 -10.89 -1.02 -1.72
N VAL A 26 -9.93 -1.49 -0.94
CA VAL A 26 -9.03 -2.58 -1.35
C VAL A 26 -9.87 -3.80 -1.72
N ASP A 27 -9.62 -4.35 -2.90
CA ASP A 27 -10.22 -5.60 -3.36
C ASP A 27 -9.44 -6.78 -2.77
N PRO A 28 -10.03 -7.55 -1.83
CA PRO A 28 -9.33 -8.63 -1.16
C PRO A 28 -9.01 -9.82 -2.08
N ASP A 29 -9.75 -9.98 -3.17
CA ASP A 29 -9.55 -11.10 -4.11
C ASP A 29 -8.38 -10.84 -5.07
N HIS A 30 -7.99 -9.56 -5.24
CA HIS A 30 -6.91 -9.15 -6.13
C HIS A 30 -5.78 -8.39 -5.41
N THR A 31 -5.72 -8.48 -4.07
CA THR A 31 -4.69 -7.80 -3.27
C THR A 31 -4.00 -8.79 -2.34
N HIS A 32 -2.82 -9.25 -2.76
CA HIS A 32 -2.01 -10.20 -2.02
C HIS A 32 -0.58 -9.68 -1.88
N PRO A 33 -0.29 -8.90 -0.81
CA PRO A 33 1.07 -8.46 -0.53
C PRO A 33 2.01 -9.64 -0.46
N SER A 34 3.07 -9.62 -1.25
CA SER A 34 4.08 -10.67 -1.28
C SER A 34 5.43 -10.15 -0.81
N PHE A 35 6.27 -11.10 -0.39
CA PHE A 35 7.59 -10.78 0.16
C PHE A 35 8.61 -11.86 -0.17
N GLU A 36 9.87 -11.46 -0.12
CA GLU A 36 11.03 -12.34 -0.20
C GLU A 36 11.86 -12.22 1.07
N VAL A 37 12.34 -13.35 1.58
CA VAL A 37 13.26 -13.42 2.72
C VAL A 37 14.40 -14.38 2.45
N ASP A 38 15.57 -14.05 2.99
CA ASP A 38 16.76 -14.88 2.90
C ASP A 38 16.64 -16.18 3.72
N HIS A 39 17.25 -17.24 3.23
CA HIS A 39 17.42 -18.50 3.92
C HIS A 39 18.90 -18.87 3.96
N PHE A 40 19.45 -19.03 5.18
CA PHE A 40 20.83 -19.40 5.48
C PHE A 40 21.88 -18.56 4.75
N GLY A 41 21.76 -17.20 4.84
CA GLY A 41 22.78 -16.29 4.31
C GLY A 41 22.96 -16.33 2.81
N GLY A 42 21.90 -16.61 2.06
CA GLY A 42 21.89 -16.62 0.60
C GLY A 42 21.84 -18.01 -0.02
N LEU A 43 21.62 -19.07 0.76
CA LEU A 43 21.44 -20.42 0.21
C LEU A 43 20.23 -20.48 -0.73
N SER A 44 19.12 -19.82 -0.35
CA SER A 44 17.93 -19.69 -1.16
C SER A 44 17.11 -18.46 -0.74
N VAL A 45 16.08 -18.14 -1.50
CA VAL A 45 15.09 -17.10 -1.18
C VAL A 45 13.73 -17.75 -1.02
N TRP A 46 13.13 -17.60 0.15
CA TRP A 46 11.74 -17.94 0.38
C TRP A 46 10.83 -16.81 -0.04
N ARG A 47 9.72 -17.18 -0.65
CA ARG A 47 8.67 -16.25 -1.10
C ARG A 47 7.38 -16.62 -0.42
N GLY A 48 6.68 -15.61 0.05
CA GLY A 48 5.38 -15.78 0.68
C GLY A 48 4.42 -14.65 0.30
N ILE A 49 3.14 -14.89 0.55
CA ILE A 49 2.07 -13.92 0.39
C ILE A 49 1.24 -13.84 1.67
N PHE A 50 0.49 -12.75 1.82
CA PHE A 50 -0.64 -12.69 2.75
C PHE A 50 -1.94 -12.73 1.94
N LYS A 51 -2.80 -13.70 2.23
CA LYS A 51 -4.02 -13.97 1.46
C LYS A 51 -5.22 -13.09 1.84
N LYS A 52 -5.13 -12.36 2.95
CA LYS A 52 -6.23 -11.54 3.45
C LYS A 52 -5.74 -10.13 3.77
N THR A 53 -6.18 -9.19 2.95
CA THR A 53 -5.85 -7.77 3.05
C THR A 53 -7.13 -6.96 2.91
N THR A 54 -7.29 -5.93 3.73
CA THR A 54 -8.40 -4.98 3.67
C THR A 54 -7.89 -3.57 3.83
N GLY A 55 -8.67 -2.58 3.44
CA GLY A 55 -8.28 -1.19 3.62
C GLY A 55 -8.87 -0.25 2.60
N LYS A 56 -8.31 0.95 2.57
CA LYS A 56 -8.72 2.03 1.66
C LYS A 56 -7.52 2.80 1.15
N VAL A 57 -7.64 3.23 -0.09
CA VAL A 57 -6.72 4.19 -0.71
C VAL A 57 -7.55 5.37 -1.16
N THR A 58 -7.17 6.59 -0.76
CA THR A 58 -7.80 7.82 -1.25
C THR A 58 -6.82 8.55 -2.14
N VAL A 59 -7.27 8.96 -3.32
CA VAL A 59 -6.45 9.68 -4.32
C VAL A 59 -7.09 11.03 -4.60
N ASP A 60 -6.33 12.10 -4.39
CA ASP A 60 -6.64 13.46 -4.85
C ASP A 60 -5.69 13.82 -5.98
N ALA A 61 -6.14 13.57 -7.21
CA ALA A 61 -5.33 13.85 -8.39
C ALA A 61 -5.11 15.35 -8.62
N ALA A 62 -6.06 16.18 -8.19
CA ALA A 62 -5.97 17.64 -8.34
C ALA A 62 -4.96 18.25 -7.35
N ALA A 63 -4.99 17.81 -6.10
CA ALA A 63 -4.03 18.21 -5.06
C ALA A 63 -2.71 17.44 -5.15
N LYS A 64 -2.59 16.43 -6.02
CA LYS A 64 -1.41 15.54 -6.16
C LYS A 64 -1.00 14.91 -4.84
N THR A 65 -1.97 14.40 -4.10
CA THR A 65 -1.78 13.71 -2.82
C THR A 65 -2.77 12.56 -2.68
N GLY A 66 -2.63 11.78 -1.61
CA GLY A 66 -3.54 10.71 -1.29
C GLY A 66 -3.10 9.98 -0.03
N THR A 67 -3.92 9.05 0.44
CA THR A 67 -3.63 8.27 1.65
C THR A 67 -3.82 6.79 1.39
N VAL A 68 -3.03 5.99 2.10
CA VAL A 68 -3.13 4.53 2.16
C VAL A 68 -3.38 4.14 3.60
N ASP A 69 -4.39 3.31 3.85
CA ASP A 69 -4.68 2.70 5.15
C ASP A 69 -5.09 1.24 4.93
N VAL A 70 -4.17 0.32 5.21
CA VAL A 70 -4.30 -1.10 4.88
C VAL A 70 -4.04 -1.94 6.14
N THR A 71 -4.86 -2.97 6.31
CA THR A 71 -4.73 -3.98 7.36
C THR A 71 -4.58 -5.36 6.72
N ILE A 72 -3.61 -6.10 7.19
CA ILE A 72 -3.23 -7.43 6.72
C ILE A 72 -3.47 -8.42 7.87
N ASP A 73 -4.21 -9.49 7.64
CA ASP A 73 -4.34 -10.61 8.57
C ASP A 73 -3.03 -11.38 8.60
N ALA A 74 -2.30 -11.31 9.71
CA ALA A 74 -0.99 -11.95 9.84
C ALA A 74 -1.08 -13.48 9.76
N ALA A 75 -2.19 -14.07 10.20
CA ALA A 75 -2.42 -15.51 10.11
C ALA A 75 -2.72 -16.00 8.68
N SER A 76 -2.95 -15.08 7.74
CA SER A 76 -3.18 -15.41 6.33
C SER A 76 -1.90 -15.64 5.53
N ILE A 77 -0.74 -15.68 6.19
CA ILE A 77 0.56 -15.95 5.55
C ILE A 77 0.56 -17.30 4.84
N ASP A 78 1.12 -17.35 3.65
CA ASP A 78 1.28 -18.56 2.86
C ASP A 78 2.63 -18.57 2.12
N LEU A 79 3.43 -19.57 2.48
CA LEU A 79 4.75 -19.86 1.91
C LEU A 79 4.70 -21.14 1.05
N ALA A 80 3.51 -21.58 0.67
CA ALA A 80 3.27 -22.83 -0.06
C ALA A 80 3.80 -24.07 0.65
N HIS A 81 3.89 -24.04 1.98
CA HIS A 81 4.40 -25.16 2.81
C HIS A 81 3.78 -25.11 4.22
N ASP A 82 2.84 -26.00 4.51
CA ASP A 82 1.99 -25.96 5.72
C ASP A 82 2.78 -25.89 7.04
N LYS A 83 3.79 -26.75 7.20
CA LYS A 83 4.63 -26.73 8.41
C LYS A 83 5.43 -25.43 8.57
N LEU A 84 5.81 -24.81 7.45
CA LEU A 84 6.50 -23.53 7.49
C LEU A 84 5.52 -22.40 7.80
N ASN A 85 4.30 -22.46 7.26
CA ASN A 85 3.23 -21.51 7.61
C ASN A 85 2.94 -21.57 9.11
N GLU A 86 2.81 -22.75 9.69
CA GLU A 86 2.62 -22.94 11.12
C GLU A 86 3.80 -22.37 11.93
N HIS A 87 5.04 -22.69 11.55
CA HIS A 87 6.24 -22.19 12.25
C HIS A 87 6.35 -20.66 12.17
N VAL A 88 6.16 -20.08 10.99
CA VAL A 88 6.26 -18.61 10.80
C VAL A 88 5.15 -17.87 11.54
N SER A 89 3.96 -18.45 11.63
CA SER A 89 2.85 -17.90 12.41
C SER A 89 3.05 -18.02 13.93
N GLY A 90 3.95 -18.88 14.35
CA GLY A 90 4.22 -19.19 15.76
C GLY A 90 4.91 -18.08 16.54
N PRO A 91 5.06 -18.29 17.88
CA PRO A 91 5.56 -17.27 18.81
C PRO A 91 7.02 -16.88 18.59
N GLU A 92 7.79 -17.66 17.87
CA GLU A 92 9.21 -17.38 17.62
C GLU A 92 9.42 -16.39 16.46
N ILE A 93 8.41 -16.20 15.58
CA ILE A 93 8.56 -15.37 14.38
C ILE A 93 7.48 -14.25 14.35
N LEU A 94 6.25 -14.53 13.93
CA LEU A 94 5.21 -13.51 13.81
C LEU A 94 4.30 -13.41 15.05
N ASP A 95 4.22 -14.47 15.86
CA ASP A 95 3.36 -14.55 17.04
C ASP A 95 1.93 -14.02 16.76
N VAL A 96 1.30 -14.62 15.74
CA VAL A 96 0.00 -14.12 15.25
C VAL A 96 -1.12 -14.20 16.30
N ALA A 97 -0.94 -15.03 17.34
CA ALA A 97 -1.87 -15.09 18.47
C ALA A 97 -1.84 -13.80 19.28
N LYS A 98 -0.69 -13.15 19.39
CA LYS A 98 -0.49 -11.87 20.09
C LYS A 98 -0.59 -10.68 19.14
N TYR A 99 -0.14 -10.83 17.92
CA TYR A 99 -0.11 -9.79 16.89
C TYR A 99 -0.88 -10.24 15.64
N PRO A 100 -2.21 -10.28 15.71
CA PRO A 100 -3.04 -10.87 14.65
C PRO A 100 -3.03 -10.09 13.34
N THR A 101 -2.58 -8.83 13.37
CA THR A 101 -2.57 -7.98 12.18
C THR A 101 -1.26 -7.23 12.01
N ALA A 102 -0.88 -7.01 10.75
CA ALA A 102 0.02 -5.94 10.36
C ALA A 102 -0.77 -4.80 9.71
N THR A 103 -0.31 -3.55 9.87
CA THR A 103 -0.97 -2.39 9.26
C THR A 103 0.03 -1.51 8.55
N TYR A 104 -0.39 -0.92 7.43
CA TYR A 104 0.42 0.07 6.72
C TYR A 104 -0.39 1.34 6.48
N LYS A 105 0.12 2.48 6.93
CA LYS A 105 -0.48 3.80 6.74
C LYS A 105 0.52 4.73 6.10
N GLY A 106 0.09 5.39 5.02
CA GLY A 106 1.00 6.24 4.27
C GLY A 106 0.31 7.33 3.45
N THR A 107 1.15 8.15 2.84
CA THR A 107 0.75 9.24 1.94
C THR A 107 1.33 8.97 0.56
N LEU A 108 0.48 9.06 -0.45
CA LEU A 108 0.87 8.98 -1.86
C LEU A 108 1.62 10.26 -2.27
N GLY A 109 2.67 10.10 -3.05
CA GLY A 109 3.50 11.21 -3.54
C GLY A 109 4.08 10.95 -4.92
N GLY A 110 4.89 11.90 -5.42
CA GLY A 110 5.55 11.79 -6.70
C GLY A 110 4.61 11.75 -7.90
N PHE A 111 3.49 12.47 -7.83
CA PHE A 111 2.47 12.44 -8.89
C PHE A 111 3.01 12.96 -10.22
N GLY A 112 3.04 12.07 -11.21
CA GLY A 112 3.32 12.35 -12.61
C GLY A 112 2.07 12.19 -13.50
N ASN A 113 2.28 12.12 -14.82
CA ASN A 113 1.18 11.93 -15.78
C ASN A 113 0.46 10.58 -15.63
N GLY A 114 1.10 9.58 -15.04
CA GLY A 114 0.55 8.24 -14.81
C GLY A 114 0.00 8.01 -13.40
N GLY A 115 -0.01 9.00 -12.53
CA GLY A 115 -0.44 8.87 -11.14
C GLY A 115 0.70 8.97 -10.12
N PRO A 116 0.50 8.48 -8.88
CA PRO A 116 1.52 8.50 -7.83
C PRO A 116 2.67 7.52 -8.14
N THR A 117 3.88 7.86 -7.70
CA THR A 117 5.09 7.04 -7.88
C THR A 117 5.73 6.59 -6.56
N THR A 118 5.26 7.12 -5.43
CA THR A 118 5.80 6.79 -4.12
C THR A 118 4.71 6.71 -3.06
N VAL A 119 4.97 5.92 -2.01
CA VAL A 119 4.25 5.99 -0.75
C VAL A 119 5.25 6.22 0.37
N THR A 120 5.09 7.29 1.12
CA THR A 120 5.81 7.50 2.37
C THR A 120 4.89 7.10 3.52
N GLY A 121 5.26 6.05 4.25
CA GLY A 121 4.37 5.48 5.24
C GLY A 121 5.09 4.79 6.39
N SER A 122 4.29 4.20 7.27
CA SER A 122 4.74 3.41 8.41
C SER A 122 4.06 2.03 8.40
N LEU A 123 4.87 1.02 8.59
CA LEU A 123 4.45 -0.35 8.83
C LEU A 123 4.38 -0.59 10.33
N THR A 124 3.28 -1.17 10.80
CA THR A 124 3.19 -1.78 12.13
C THR A 124 3.21 -3.29 11.94
N LEU A 125 4.22 -3.95 12.45
CA LEU A 125 4.42 -5.39 12.39
C LEU A 125 4.88 -5.87 13.75
N HIS A 126 4.38 -7.01 14.22
CA HIS A 126 4.78 -7.59 15.52
C HIS A 126 4.69 -6.57 16.69
N GLY A 127 3.69 -5.68 16.64
CA GLY A 127 3.44 -4.62 17.62
C GLY A 127 4.39 -3.41 17.55
N VAL A 128 5.34 -3.39 16.62
CA VAL A 128 6.30 -2.28 16.45
C VAL A 128 5.96 -1.49 15.19
N THR A 129 6.02 -0.16 15.28
CA THR A 129 5.78 0.74 14.14
C THR A 129 7.08 1.41 13.69
N LYS A 130 7.40 1.28 12.41
CA LYS A 130 8.59 1.89 11.78
C LYS A 130 8.24 2.49 10.41
N PRO A 131 8.97 3.52 9.98
CA PRO A 131 8.81 4.03 8.63
C PRO A 131 9.27 2.99 7.59
N VAL A 132 8.43 2.78 6.57
CA VAL A 132 8.75 1.96 5.41
C VAL A 132 8.24 2.70 4.18
N ALA A 133 9.12 3.10 3.28
CA ALA A 133 8.75 3.72 2.02
C ALA A 133 8.52 2.66 0.94
N LEU A 134 7.56 2.93 0.05
CA LEU A 134 7.32 2.10 -1.13
C LEU A 134 7.52 2.94 -2.39
N LYS A 135 8.12 2.33 -3.39
CA LYS A 135 8.17 2.84 -4.77
C LYS A 135 7.03 2.20 -5.55
N ILE A 136 6.18 3.01 -6.16
CA ILE A 136 5.14 2.53 -7.06
C ILE A 136 5.77 2.36 -8.44
N ASP A 137 5.80 1.13 -8.91
CA ASP A 137 6.39 0.76 -10.20
C ASP A 137 5.40 0.87 -11.34
N SER A 138 4.11 0.63 -11.05
CA SER A 138 3.00 0.85 -11.98
C SER A 138 1.76 1.36 -11.25
N PHE A 139 0.96 2.20 -11.92
CA PHE A 139 -0.36 2.65 -11.46
C PHE A 139 -1.28 2.84 -12.65
N LYS A 140 -2.48 2.27 -12.58
CA LYS A 140 -3.48 2.40 -13.65
C LYS A 140 -4.90 2.31 -13.12
N CYS A 141 -5.78 3.15 -13.63
CA CYS A 141 -7.22 3.04 -13.39
C CYS A 141 -7.96 2.71 -14.69
N ILE A 142 -8.99 1.90 -14.58
CA ILE A 142 -9.87 1.52 -15.69
C ILE A 142 -11.34 1.55 -15.25
N GLN A 143 -12.25 1.72 -16.20
CA GLN A 143 -13.65 1.39 -15.98
C GLN A 143 -13.80 -0.14 -16.12
N HIS A 144 -14.01 -0.83 -14.98
CA HIS A 144 -14.03 -2.30 -14.98
C HIS A 144 -15.26 -2.82 -15.74
N PRO A 145 -15.08 -3.71 -16.74
CA PRO A 145 -16.15 -4.08 -17.65
C PRO A 145 -17.31 -4.85 -16.99
N MET A 146 -17.02 -5.62 -15.95
CA MET A 146 -18.04 -6.40 -15.22
C MET A 146 -18.63 -5.62 -14.05
N LEU A 147 -17.80 -4.97 -13.21
CA LEU A 147 -18.26 -4.25 -12.01
C LEU A 147 -18.94 -2.93 -12.35
N LYS A 148 -18.73 -2.37 -13.55
CA LYS A 148 -19.23 -1.05 -13.97
C LYS A 148 -18.81 0.10 -13.04
N LYS A 149 -17.73 -0.10 -12.30
CA LYS A 149 -17.07 0.86 -11.42
C LYS A 149 -15.65 1.12 -11.89
N GLU A 150 -15.09 2.24 -11.51
CA GLU A 150 -13.66 2.48 -11.67
C GLU A 150 -12.88 1.59 -10.71
N VAL A 151 -11.86 0.93 -11.22
CA VAL A 151 -10.90 0.13 -10.46
C VAL A 151 -9.50 0.65 -10.75
N CYS A 152 -8.73 0.89 -9.71
CA CYS A 152 -7.33 1.27 -9.83
C CYS A 152 -6.44 0.16 -9.29
N GLY A 153 -5.40 -0.16 -10.03
CA GLY A 153 -4.37 -1.12 -9.64
C GLY A 153 -2.99 -0.47 -9.56
N ALA A 154 -2.15 -1.02 -8.71
CA ALA A 154 -0.75 -0.63 -8.58
C ALA A 154 0.13 -1.82 -8.22
N ASP A 155 1.36 -1.79 -8.74
CA ASP A 155 2.46 -2.59 -8.23
C ASP A 155 3.45 -1.67 -7.52
N ALA A 156 3.94 -2.10 -6.36
CA ALA A 156 4.92 -1.34 -5.61
C ALA A 156 5.96 -2.25 -4.95
N THR A 157 7.16 -1.71 -4.78
CA THR A 157 8.28 -2.41 -4.16
C THR A 157 8.81 -1.62 -2.97
N GLY A 158 9.43 -2.34 -2.02
CA GLY A 158 10.08 -1.75 -0.86
C GLY A 158 10.97 -2.76 -0.15
N THR A 159 11.73 -2.28 0.82
CA THR A 159 12.57 -3.15 1.65
C THR A 159 12.59 -2.62 3.08
N PHE A 160 12.58 -3.54 4.04
CA PHE A 160 12.77 -3.20 5.46
C PHE A 160 13.53 -4.32 6.17
N SER A 161 14.12 -4.00 7.32
CA SER A 161 14.72 -5.02 8.18
C SER A 161 13.68 -5.57 9.16
N ARG A 162 13.42 -6.87 9.15
CA ARG A 162 12.51 -7.51 10.10
C ARG A 162 13.02 -7.46 11.55
N ALA A 163 14.33 -7.31 11.71
CA ALA A 163 14.94 -7.12 13.03
C ALA A 163 14.47 -5.82 13.72
N ASP A 164 14.18 -4.76 12.95
CA ASP A 164 13.66 -3.49 13.48
C ASP A 164 12.27 -3.63 14.12
N PHE A 165 11.58 -4.73 13.81
CA PHE A 165 10.27 -5.09 14.34
C PHE A 165 10.33 -6.21 15.40
N GLY A 166 11.54 -6.59 15.82
CA GLY A 166 11.75 -7.65 16.80
C GLY A 166 11.62 -9.07 16.24
N VAL A 167 11.51 -9.26 14.94
CA VAL A 167 11.43 -10.57 14.27
C VAL A 167 12.84 -11.04 13.93
N ASN A 168 13.55 -11.60 14.93
CA ASN A 168 14.98 -11.88 14.86
C ASN A 168 15.31 -13.38 14.62
N PHE A 169 14.31 -14.25 14.44
CA PHE A 169 14.53 -15.68 14.25
C PHE A 169 15.53 -15.96 13.11
N GLY A 170 16.43 -16.91 13.34
CA GLY A 170 17.41 -17.33 12.34
C GLY A 170 18.66 -16.46 12.24
N GLN A 171 18.73 -15.31 12.93
CA GLN A 171 19.91 -14.45 12.89
C GLN A 171 21.20 -15.20 13.30
N GLN A 172 21.11 -16.05 14.32
CA GLN A 172 22.22 -16.90 14.78
C GLN A 172 22.66 -17.95 13.75
N PHE A 173 21.85 -18.23 12.74
CA PHE A 173 22.15 -19.14 11.63
C PHE A 173 22.58 -18.40 10.35
N GLY A 174 22.84 -17.10 10.44
CA GLY A 174 23.27 -16.26 9.32
C GLY A 174 22.17 -15.80 8.37
N PHE A 175 20.88 -15.96 8.74
CA PHE A 175 19.79 -15.39 7.93
C PHE A 175 19.89 -13.87 7.84
N LYS A 176 19.83 -13.32 6.65
CA LYS A 176 19.73 -11.89 6.46
C LYS A 176 18.39 -11.40 7.02
N GLN A 177 18.38 -10.16 7.47
CA GLN A 177 17.21 -9.59 8.14
C GLN A 177 16.34 -8.76 7.19
N ASP A 178 16.80 -8.51 5.99
CA ASP A 178 16.05 -7.75 4.99
C ASP A 178 14.88 -8.57 4.44
N VAL A 179 13.75 -7.91 4.33
CA VAL A 179 12.53 -8.38 3.67
C VAL A 179 12.31 -7.49 2.45
N VAL A 180 12.25 -8.08 1.27
CA VAL A 180 11.88 -7.38 0.05
C VAL A 180 10.38 -7.54 -0.16
N LEU A 181 9.69 -6.42 -0.35
CA LEU A 181 8.26 -6.36 -0.58
C LEU A 181 7.96 -6.24 -2.08
N HIS A 182 6.97 -7.02 -2.52
CA HIS A 182 6.34 -6.91 -3.83
C HIS A 182 4.84 -6.79 -3.59
N ILE A 183 4.34 -5.57 -3.68
CA ILE A 183 2.95 -5.25 -3.35
C ILE A 183 2.16 -5.16 -4.65
N GLN A 184 1.23 -6.08 -4.84
CA GLN A 184 0.16 -5.99 -5.81
C GLN A 184 -1.11 -5.56 -5.08
N VAL A 185 -1.77 -4.53 -5.56
CA VAL A 185 -3.01 -4.03 -4.97
C VAL A 185 -3.99 -3.57 -6.06
N GLU A 186 -5.24 -3.97 -5.89
CA GLU A 186 -6.37 -3.40 -6.63
C GLU A 186 -7.37 -2.76 -5.65
N GLY A 187 -8.00 -1.69 -6.09
CA GLY A 187 -9.00 -0.98 -5.30
C GLY A 187 -10.20 -0.60 -6.15
N ILE A 188 -11.38 -0.89 -5.63
CA ILE A 188 -12.67 -0.60 -6.26
C ILE A 188 -13.18 0.73 -5.71
N LYS A 189 -13.54 1.67 -6.60
CA LYS A 189 -14.10 2.96 -6.21
C LYS A 189 -15.28 2.79 -5.28
N ALA A 190 -15.22 3.45 -4.14
CA ALA A 190 -16.32 3.51 -3.18
C ALA A 190 -17.54 4.27 -3.78
N ASP A 191 -18.73 3.96 -3.27
CA ASP A 191 -19.98 4.63 -3.66
C ASP A 191 -20.04 6.06 -3.17
#